data_6352e211b5a643a26f7eba739eb78f4a
#
_entry.id   6352e211b5a643a26f7eba739eb78f4a
#
_cell.length_a   1.000
_cell.length_b   1.000
_cell.length_c   1.000
_cell.angle_alpha   90.00
_cell.angle_beta   90.00
_cell.angle_gamma   90.00
#
_symmetry.space_group_name_H-M   'P 1'
#
loop_
_entity.id
_entity.type
_entity.pdbx_description
1 polymer ?
#
loop_
_entity_poly.entity_id
_entity_poly.type
_entity_poly.pdbx_seq_one_letter_code
_entity_poly.pdbx_strand_id
1 'polypeptide(L)'
;MNILSIGRFSEAKNYDNVPDICRRILEYGVDLRWFLIGYGDEEIIRRKIQETGMEQHVIILGKRSNPYPYIKACDIYAQPSRYEGKSVTVREAQMLCKPVVITDYPTAKSQIKHGVDGIIVPMDNEGCANGMADFILNHQLQQQIVDYLQTHDYGNMNEIEKLYNLI
;
A
#
# COMPACT_ATOMS: atom_id res chain seq x y z
N MET A 1 7.38 1.32 -12.77
CA MET A 1 6.66 1.82 -11.58
C MET A 1 7.06 1.04 -10.34
N ASN A 2 7.17 1.70 -9.18
CA ASN A 2 7.56 1.07 -7.92
C ASN A 2 6.39 1.11 -6.92
N ILE A 3 5.89 -0.06 -6.54
CA ILE A 3 4.88 -0.22 -5.48
C ILE A 3 5.60 -0.67 -4.21
N LEU A 4 5.16 -0.18 -3.05
CA LEU A 4 5.72 -0.54 -1.75
C LEU A 4 4.64 -1.03 -0.80
N SER A 5 4.91 -2.10 -0.07
CA SER A 5 4.14 -2.54 1.10
C SER A 5 5.06 -2.74 2.30
N ILE A 6 4.59 -2.32 3.48
CA ILE A 6 5.36 -2.44 4.72
C ILE A 6 4.50 -3.09 5.79
N GLY A 7 5.01 -4.16 6.42
CA GLY A 7 4.33 -4.80 7.51
C GLY A 7 4.88 -6.17 7.87
N ARG A 8 4.30 -6.80 8.90
CA ARG A 8 4.65 -8.16 9.29
C ARG A 8 4.20 -9.13 8.20
N PHE A 9 5.06 -10.06 7.81
CA PHE A 9 4.70 -11.15 6.89
C PHE A 9 3.84 -12.16 7.66
N SER A 10 2.53 -12.01 7.52
CA SER A 10 1.51 -12.80 8.21
C SER A 10 0.27 -12.92 7.32
N GLU A 11 -0.58 -13.87 7.60
CA GLU A 11 -1.84 -14.09 6.88
C GLU A 11 -2.69 -12.82 6.78
N ALA A 12 -2.77 -12.03 7.87
CA ALA A 12 -3.54 -10.78 7.89
C ALA A 12 -3.07 -9.74 6.86
N LYS A 13 -1.78 -9.74 6.52
CA LYS A 13 -1.19 -8.79 5.57
C LYS A 13 -1.32 -9.22 4.10
N ASN A 14 -1.65 -10.49 3.85
CA ASN A 14 -1.94 -11.02 2.51
C ASN A 14 -0.76 -10.91 1.51
N TYR A 15 0.48 -10.87 2.00
CA TYR A 15 1.63 -10.72 1.11
C TYR A 15 1.94 -11.99 0.31
N ASP A 16 1.42 -13.13 0.73
CA ASP A 16 1.41 -14.39 -0.01
C ASP A 16 0.65 -14.29 -1.35
N ASN A 17 -0.33 -13.41 -1.47
CA ASN A 17 -1.07 -13.17 -2.71
C ASN A 17 -0.52 -12.03 -3.58
N VAL A 18 0.44 -11.25 -3.08
CA VAL A 18 1.06 -10.16 -3.86
C VAL A 18 1.65 -10.64 -5.19
N PRO A 19 2.33 -11.80 -5.28
CA PRO A 19 2.85 -12.29 -6.56
C PRO A 19 1.75 -12.55 -7.59
N ASP A 20 0.62 -13.12 -7.18
CA ASP A 20 -0.51 -13.39 -8.07
C ASP A 20 -1.22 -12.09 -8.51
N ILE A 21 -1.42 -11.15 -7.58
CA ILE A 21 -1.95 -9.81 -7.90
C ILE A 21 -1.01 -9.07 -8.85
N CYS A 22 0.30 -9.09 -8.59
CA CYS A 22 1.31 -8.47 -9.44
C CYS A 22 1.28 -9.01 -10.87
N ARG A 23 1.26 -10.35 -11.02
CA ARG A 23 1.18 -11.02 -12.33
C ARG A 23 -0.04 -10.55 -13.12
N ARG A 24 -1.22 -10.45 -12.47
CA ARG A 24 -2.44 -9.96 -13.11
C ARG A 24 -2.33 -8.50 -13.55
N ILE A 25 -1.70 -7.64 -12.75
CA ILE A 25 -1.50 -6.22 -13.13
C ILE A 25 -0.59 -6.11 -14.37
N LEU A 26 0.44 -6.97 -14.48
CA LEU A 26 1.30 -7.00 -15.66
C LEU A 26 0.54 -7.35 -16.96
N GLU A 27 -0.56 -8.12 -16.88
CA GLU A 27 -1.41 -8.45 -18.03
C GLU A 27 -2.09 -7.21 -18.65
N TYR A 28 -2.21 -6.11 -17.90
CA TYR A 28 -2.67 -4.80 -18.40
C TYR A 28 -1.59 -3.97 -19.09
N GLY A 29 -0.38 -4.53 -19.28
CA GLY A 29 0.74 -3.82 -19.91
C GLY A 29 1.46 -2.85 -18.99
N VAL A 30 1.25 -2.92 -17.69
CA VAL A 30 1.92 -2.08 -16.69
C VAL A 30 3.26 -2.72 -16.31
N ASP A 31 4.39 -2.06 -16.57
CA ASP A 31 5.67 -2.50 -16.02
C ASP A 31 5.84 -1.99 -14.59
N LEU A 32 5.89 -2.92 -13.63
CA LEU A 32 5.99 -2.61 -12.21
C LEU A 32 6.96 -3.53 -11.45
N ARG A 33 7.45 -3.01 -10.33
CA ARG A 33 8.11 -3.76 -9.27
C ARG A 33 7.41 -3.50 -7.95
N TRP A 34 7.12 -4.56 -7.20
CA TRP A 34 6.47 -4.48 -5.90
C TRP A 34 7.44 -4.89 -4.79
N PHE A 35 7.80 -3.93 -3.97
CA PHE A 35 8.75 -4.12 -2.89
C PHE A 35 8.03 -4.41 -1.58
N LEU A 36 8.50 -5.43 -0.85
CA LEU A 36 7.96 -5.83 0.44
C LEU A 36 9.02 -5.57 1.53
N ILE A 37 8.70 -4.70 2.48
CA ILE A 37 9.51 -4.45 3.68
C ILE A 37 8.81 -5.06 4.87
N GLY A 38 9.54 -5.89 5.62
CA GLY A 38 8.99 -6.49 6.82
C GLY A 38 9.77 -7.71 7.30
N TYR A 39 9.11 -8.48 8.12
CA TYR A 39 9.62 -9.73 8.68
C TYR A 39 8.45 -10.65 9.05
N GLY A 40 8.71 -11.94 9.17
CA GLY A 40 7.71 -12.96 9.52
C GLY A 40 7.84 -14.16 8.60
N ASP A 41 6.72 -14.67 8.12
CA ASP A 41 6.67 -15.87 7.27
C ASP A 41 7.03 -15.54 5.81
N GLU A 42 8.33 -15.38 5.58
CA GLU A 42 8.88 -15.02 4.28
C GLU A 42 8.88 -16.22 3.31
N GLU A 43 8.94 -17.44 3.83
CA GLU A 43 9.07 -18.65 3.02
C GLU A 43 7.84 -18.86 2.11
N ILE A 44 6.64 -18.63 2.65
CA ILE A 44 5.40 -18.72 1.87
C ILE A 44 5.43 -17.72 0.71
N ILE A 45 5.86 -16.49 0.96
CA ILE A 45 5.92 -15.45 -0.06
C ILE A 45 6.94 -15.82 -1.14
N ARG A 46 8.14 -16.27 -0.75
CA ARG A 46 9.19 -16.69 -1.70
C ARG A 46 8.74 -17.84 -2.59
N ARG A 47 8.08 -18.84 -2.00
CA ARG A 47 7.50 -19.95 -2.76
C ARG A 47 6.49 -19.44 -3.79
N LYS A 48 5.58 -18.53 -3.40
CA LYS A 48 4.60 -17.94 -4.31
C LYS A 48 5.24 -17.11 -5.42
N ILE A 49 6.30 -16.37 -5.14
CA ILE A 49 7.08 -15.66 -6.15
C ILE A 49 7.59 -16.64 -7.22
N GLN A 50 8.19 -17.77 -6.80
CA GLN A 50 8.69 -18.80 -7.72
C GLN A 50 7.58 -19.49 -8.51
N GLU A 51 6.49 -19.90 -7.83
CA GLU A 51 5.33 -20.55 -8.47
C GLU A 51 4.68 -19.68 -9.54
N THR A 52 4.73 -18.35 -9.39
CA THR A 52 4.12 -17.39 -10.32
C THR A 52 5.10 -16.79 -11.34
N GLY A 53 6.41 -17.07 -11.21
CA GLY A 53 7.46 -16.50 -12.07
C GLY A 53 7.67 -15.01 -11.86
N MET A 54 7.45 -14.50 -10.62
CA MET A 54 7.47 -13.06 -10.32
C MET A 54 8.78 -12.58 -9.69
N GLU A 55 9.89 -13.31 -9.82
CA GLU A 55 11.20 -13.01 -9.20
C GLU A 55 11.75 -11.64 -9.60
N GLN A 56 11.43 -11.16 -10.81
CA GLN A 56 11.87 -9.85 -11.31
C GLN A 56 10.94 -8.70 -10.89
N HIS A 57 9.74 -9.01 -10.41
CA HIS A 57 8.68 -8.06 -10.14
C HIS A 57 8.33 -7.92 -8.65
N VAL A 58 8.42 -8.99 -7.86
CA VAL A 58 8.13 -8.96 -6.41
C VAL A 58 9.41 -9.17 -5.63
N ILE A 59 9.85 -8.14 -4.89
CA ILE A 59 11.15 -8.08 -4.26
C ILE A 59 11.00 -7.94 -2.75
N ILE A 60 11.45 -8.94 -2.01
CA ILE A 60 11.48 -8.90 -0.55
C ILE A 60 12.75 -8.20 -0.09
N LEU A 61 12.60 -7.04 0.52
CA LEU A 61 13.72 -6.27 1.05
C LEU A 61 14.09 -6.65 2.49
N GLY A 62 13.22 -7.43 3.18
CA GLY A 62 13.39 -7.76 4.60
C GLY A 62 13.14 -6.56 5.52
N LYS A 63 13.48 -6.70 6.81
CA LYS A 63 13.27 -5.65 7.82
C LYS A 63 14.17 -4.44 7.56
N ARG A 64 13.60 -3.24 7.67
CA ARG A 64 14.33 -1.96 7.60
C ARG A 64 14.05 -1.15 8.86
N SER A 65 15.10 -0.59 9.48
CA SER A 65 14.97 0.25 10.68
C SER A 65 14.37 1.61 10.38
N ASN A 66 14.62 2.15 9.18
CA ASN A 66 14.03 3.39 8.70
C ASN A 66 13.32 3.13 7.35
N PRO A 67 11.98 3.04 7.34
CA PRO A 67 11.22 2.80 6.10
C PRO A 67 10.95 4.06 5.27
N TYR A 68 11.09 5.25 5.83
CA TYR A 68 10.70 6.52 5.19
C TYR A 68 11.38 6.81 3.85
N PRO A 69 12.68 6.54 3.65
CA PRO A 69 13.29 6.69 2.33
C PRO A 69 12.64 5.84 1.26
N TYR A 70 12.19 4.63 1.61
CA TYR A 70 11.51 3.72 0.69
C TYR A 70 10.09 4.19 0.38
N ILE A 71 9.34 4.67 1.38
CA ILE A 71 8.02 5.29 1.15
C ILE A 71 8.17 6.51 0.24
N LYS A 72 9.19 7.33 0.48
CA LYS A 72 9.44 8.51 -0.33
C LYS A 72 9.81 8.19 -1.79
N ALA A 73 10.47 7.06 -2.01
CA ALA A 73 10.94 6.61 -3.32
C ALA A 73 9.89 5.82 -4.12
N CYS A 74 8.83 5.28 -3.47
CA CYS A 74 7.81 4.55 -4.21
C CYS A 74 6.87 5.50 -4.96
N ASP A 75 6.23 4.98 -6.00
CA ASP A 75 5.18 5.69 -6.75
C ASP A 75 3.82 5.50 -6.08
N ILE A 76 3.54 4.30 -5.58
CA ILE A 76 2.30 3.92 -4.89
C ILE A 76 2.65 3.12 -3.63
N TYR A 77 1.98 3.45 -2.52
CA TYR A 77 1.96 2.61 -1.34
C TYR A 77 0.73 1.69 -1.36
N ALA A 78 0.92 0.38 -1.28
CA ALA A 78 -0.16 -0.59 -1.31
C ALA A 78 -0.24 -1.40 -0.01
N GLN A 79 -1.46 -1.58 0.53
CA GLN A 79 -1.72 -2.40 1.71
C GLN A 79 -2.80 -3.44 1.38
N PRO A 80 -2.44 -4.59 0.79
CA PRO A 80 -3.38 -5.61 0.31
C PRO A 80 -3.88 -6.53 1.44
N SER A 81 -4.07 -6.00 2.64
CA SER A 81 -4.39 -6.76 3.84
C SER A 81 -5.79 -7.41 3.79
N ARG A 82 -5.93 -8.56 4.44
CA ARG A 82 -7.23 -9.17 4.77
C ARG A 82 -7.86 -8.52 6.00
N TYR A 83 -7.02 -8.13 6.95
CA TYR A 83 -7.45 -7.53 8.23
C TYR A 83 -6.49 -6.43 8.65
N GLU A 84 -7.04 -5.30 9.05
CA GLU A 84 -6.33 -4.19 9.68
C GLU A 84 -7.21 -3.54 10.76
N GLY A 85 -6.56 -3.01 11.78
CA GLY A 85 -7.16 -1.96 12.60
C GLY A 85 -7.05 -0.61 11.87
N LYS A 86 -6.19 0.29 12.37
CA LYS A 86 -5.73 1.47 11.62
C LYS A 86 -4.26 1.27 11.30
N SER A 87 -3.92 1.11 10.03
CA SER A 87 -2.54 0.92 9.60
C SER A 87 -1.75 2.22 9.74
N VAL A 88 -0.74 2.21 10.61
CA VAL A 88 0.16 3.35 10.80
C VAL A 88 0.91 3.66 9.50
N THR A 89 1.39 2.63 8.80
CA THR A 89 2.17 2.80 7.56
C THR A 89 1.35 3.40 6.41
N VAL A 90 0.07 3.16 6.34
CA VAL A 90 -0.86 3.86 5.42
C VAL A 90 -0.89 5.35 5.75
N ARG A 91 -1.00 5.71 7.03
CA ARG A 91 -0.97 7.11 7.46
C ARG A 91 0.38 7.77 7.17
N GLU A 92 1.48 7.07 7.41
CA GLU A 92 2.83 7.55 7.09
C GLU A 92 3.00 7.80 5.59
N ALA A 93 2.44 6.95 4.73
CA ALA A 93 2.46 7.15 3.29
C ALA A 93 1.64 8.39 2.87
N GLN A 94 0.45 8.60 3.46
CA GLN A 94 -0.35 9.80 3.24
C GLN A 94 0.39 11.08 3.67
N MET A 95 1.05 11.06 4.85
CA MET A 95 1.87 12.19 5.33
C MET A 95 3.05 12.52 4.39
N LEU A 96 3.56 11.53 3.67
CA LEU A 96 4.59 11.70 2.65
C LEU A 96 4.02 11.95 1.25
N CYS A 97 2.73 12.28 1.16
CA CYS A 97 1.99 12.58 -0.06
C CYS A 97 2.08 11.47 -1.12
N LYS A 98 2.10 10.21 -0.67
CA LYS A 98 2.10 9.07 -1.59
C LYS A 98 0.68 8.59 -1.85
N PRO A 99 0.31 8.36 -3.12
CA PRO A 99 -0.94 7.67 -3.44
C PRO A 99 -1.00 6.33 -2.73
N VAL A 100 -2.11 6.06 -2.05
CA VAL A 100 -2.31 4.86 -1.25
C VAL A 100 -3.40 4.01 -1.87
N VAL A 101 -3.16 2.70 -1.97
CA VAL A 101 -4.17 1.70 -2.33
C VAL A 101 -4.28 0.69 -1.19
N ILE A 102 -5.49 0.48 -0.70
CA ILE A 102 -5.78 -0.55 0.31
C ILE A 102 -6.93 -1.44 -0.17
N THR A 103 -6.98 -2.65 0.34
CA THR A 103 -8.12 -3.55 0.14
C THR A 103 -9.31 -3.14 1.03
N ASP A 104 -10.53 -3.54 0.66
CA ASP A 104 -11.78 -3.23 1.39
C ASP A 104 -11.95 -4.11 2.65
N TYR A 105 -10.94 -4.11 3.54
CA TYR A 105 -11.06 -4.73 4.86
C TYR A 105 -12.04 -3.92 5.75
N PRO A 106 -12.61 -4.51 6.81
CA PRO A 106 -13.74 -3.91 7.56
C PRO A 106 -13.54 -2.45 8.02
N THR A 107 -12.30 -2.06 8.31
CA THR A 107 -11.98 -0.69 8.78
C THR A 107 -11.49 0.25 7.66
N ALA A 108 -11.38 -0.22 6.42
CA ALA A 108 -10.80 0.53 5.29
C ALA A 108 -11.41 1.93 5.13
N LYS A 109 -12.74 2.03 5.14
CA LYS A 109 -13.49 3.30 4.97
C LYS A 109 -13.31 4.28 6.13
N SER A 110 -12.83 3.82 7.29
CA SER A 110 -12.48 4.70 8.41
C SER A 110 -11.08 5.29 8.27
N GLN A 111 -10.29 4.78 7.35
CA GLN A 111 -8.91 5.19 7.13
C GLN A 111 -8.72 5.94 5.81
N ILE A 112 -9.43 5.54 4.76
CA ILE A 112 -9.33 6.10 3.41
C ILE A 112 -10.68 6.62 2.94
N LYS A 113 -10.70 7.83 2.40
CA LYS A 113 -11.80 8.37 1.59
C LYS A 113 -11.52 8.02 0.13
N HIS A 114 -12.16 6.95 -0.34
CA HIS A 114 -11.94 6.43 -1.70
C HIS A 114 -12.06 7.52 -2.76
N GLY A 115 -11.05 7.60 -3.64
CA GLY A 115 -10.97 8.60 -4.71
C GLY A 115 -10.55 10.01 -4.28
N VAL A 116 -10.29 10.23 -2.97
CA VAL A 116 -9.91 11.55 -2.41
C VAL A 116 -8.51 11.52 -1.83
N ASP A 117 -8.24 10.63 -0.87
CA ASP A 117 -6.95 10.53 -0.18
C ASP A 117 -6.31 9.13 -0.31
N GLY A 118 -6.88 8.30 -1.17
CA GLY A 118 -6.43 6.96 -1.52
C GLY A 118 -7.51 6.17 -2.23
N ILE A 119 -7.21 4.93 -2.58
CA ILE A 119 -8.10 4.01 -3.29
C ILE A 119 -8.38 2.79 -2.44
N ILE A 120 -9.63 2.35 -2.41
CA ILE A 120 -10.05 1.09 -1.82
C ILE A 120 -10.41 0.14 -2.96
N VAL A 121 -9.79 -1.05 -2.98
CA VAL A 121 -10.00 -2.09 -4.00
C VAL A 121 -10.58 -3.35 -3.37
N PRO A 122 -11.23 -4.25 -4.13
CA PRO A 122 -11.71 -5.53 -3.63
C PRO A 122 -10.60 -6.37 -2.96
N MET A 123 -10.96 -7.27 -2.04
CA MET A 123 -10.00 -8.10 -1.31
C MET A 123 -9.55 -9.34 -2.08
N ASP A 124 -10.34 -9.82 -3.05
CA ASP A 124 -9.94 -10.93 -3.90
C ASP A 124 -8.85 -10.52 -4.88
N ASN A 125 -8.03 -11.48 -5.32
CA ASN A 125 -6.85 -11.20 -6.13
C ASN A 125 -7.18 -10.53 -7.48
N GLU A 126 -8.28 -10.95 -8.11
CA GLU A 126 -8.70 -10.41 -9.41
C GLU A 126 -9.20 -8.98 -9.25
N GLY A 127 -10.15 -8.74 -8.34
CA GLY A 127 -10.70 -7.41 -8.08
C GLY A 127 -9.63 -6.43 -7.58
N CYS A 128 -8.70 -6.92 -6.73
CA CYS A 128 -7.56 -6.12 -6.28
C CYS A 128 -6.67 -5.72 -7.46
N ALA A 129 -6.31 -6.66 -8.33
CA ALA A 129 -5.46 -6.39 -9.49
C ALA A 129 -6.14 -5.43 -10.48
N ASN A 130 -7.42 -5.64 -10.77
CA ASN A 130 -8.19 -4.78 -11.67
C ASN A 130 -8.26 -3.34 -11.13
N GLY A 131 -8.65 -3.18 -9.86
CA GLY A 131 -8.74 -1.85 -9.23
C GLY A 131 -7.39 -1.15 -9.13
N MET A 132 -6.31 -1.89 -8.88
CA MET A 132 -4.95 -1.34 -8.90
C MET A 132 -4.53 -0.95 -10.32
N ALA A 133 -4.78 -1.77 -11.33
CA ALA A 133 -4.44 -1.47 -12.71
C ALA A 133 -5.19 -0.22 -13.21
N ASP A 134 -6.49 -0.12 -12.93
CA ASP A 134 -7.30 1.05 -13.25
C ASP A 134 -6.73 2.33 -12.62
N PHE A 135 -6.33 2.25 -11.36
CA PHE A 135 -5.72 3.38 -10.66
C PHE A 135 -4.34 3.73 -11.22
N ILE A 136 -3.50 2.74 -11.51
CA ILE A 136 -2.17 2.92 -12.09
C ILE A 136 -2.24 3.62 -13.45
N LEU A 137 -3.21 3.27 -14.26
CA LEU A 137 -3.42 3.86 -15.60
C LEU A 137 -4.10 5.23 -15.54
N ASN A 138 -4.72 5.59 -14.41
CA ASN A 138 -5.40 6.88 -14.24
C ASN A 138 -4.48 7.92 -13.58
N HIS A 139 -3.54 8.47 -14.37
CA HIS A 139 -2.59 9.49 -13.90
C HIS A 139 -3.28 10.77 -13.37
N GLN A 140 -4.45 11.13 -13.91
CA GLN A 140 -5.20 12.30 -13.44
C GLN A 140 -5.68 12.08 -12.00
N LEU A 141 -6.24 10.92 -11.69
CA LEU A 141 -6.70 10.60 -10.34
C LEU A 141 -5.51 10.50 -9.36
N GLN A 142 -4.38 9.93 -9.78
CA GLN A 142 -3.17 9.91 -8.95
C GLN A 142 -2.73 11.33 -8.59
N GLN A 143 -2.70 12.24 -9.55
CA GLN A 143 -2.32 13.63 -9.30
C GLN A 143 -3.31 14.35 -8.38
N GLN A 144 -4.61 14.16 -8.58
CA GLN A 144 -5.65 14.71 -7.70
C GLN A 144 -5.48 14.26 -6.25
N ILE A 145 -5.17 12.97 -6.04
CA ILE A 145 -4.91 12.44 -4.68
C ILE A 145 -3.65 13.07 -4.09
N VAL A 146 -2.56 13.19 -4.86
CA VAL A 146 -1.32 13.84 -4.39
C VAL A 146 -1.58 15.30 -4.00
N ASP A 147 -2.27 16.05 -4.85
CA ASP A 147 -2.60 17.46 -4.59
C ASP A 147 -3.46 17.60 -3.33
N TYR A 148 -4.43 16.70 -3.14
CA TYR A 148 -5.22 16.67 -1.92
C TYR A 148 -4.36 16.40 -0.68
N LEU A 149 -3.48 15.39 -0.74
CA LEU A 149 -2.58 15.03 0.37
C LEU A 149 -1.63 16.15 0.74
N GLN A 150 -1.14 16.93 -0.23
CA GLN A 150 -0.25 18.08 0.01
C GLN A 150 -0.93 19.24 0.75
N THR A 151 -2.25 19.35 0.63
CA THR A 151 -3.03 20.44 1.26
C THR A 151 -3.69 20.03 2.57
N HIS A 152 -3.60 18.75 2.96
CA HIS A 152 -4.24 18.23 4.16
C HIS A 152 -3.18 17.67 5.14
N ASP A 153 -3.28 18.12 6.39
CA ASP A 153 -2.40 17.61 7.45
C ASP A 153 -2.92 16.25 7.97
N TYR A 154 -2.14 15.22 7.74
CA TYR A 154 -2.35 13.88 8.29
C TYR A 154 -1.55 13.63 9.59
N GLY A 155 -0.82 14.64 10.09
CA GLY A 155 -0.08 14.59 11.34
C GLY A 155 -1.00 14.67 12.57
N ASN A 156 -0.41 14.39 13.73
CA ASN A 156 -1.10 14.46 15.02
C ASN A 156 -0.90 15.77 15.77
N MET A 157 -0.29 16.79 15.14
CA MET A 157 0.05 18.05 15.83
C MET A 157 -1.19 18.72 16.42
N ASN A 158 -2.28 18.79 15.66
CA ASN A 158 -3.54 19.37 16.14
C ASN A 158 -4.17 18.58 17.32
N GLU A 159 -3.95 17.29 17.42
CA GLU A 159 -4.43 16.48 18.55
C GLU A 159 -3.55 16.68 19.79
N ILE A 160 -2.25 16.88 19.58
CA ILE A 160 -1.30 17.20 20.65
C ILE A 160 -1.62 18.58 21.23
N GLU A 161 -1.90 19.60 20.40
CA GLU A 161 -2.31 20.93 20.85
C GLU A 161 -3.61 20.90 21.66
N LYS A 162 -4.59 20.10 21.24
CA LYS A 162 -5.84 19.91 22.05
C LYS A 162 -5.55 19.33 23.42
N LEU A 163 -4.61 18.39 23.55
CA LEU A 163 -4.19 17.84 24.85
C LEU A 163 -3.52 18.89 25.73
N TYR A 164 -2.66 19.75 25.18
CA TYR A 164 -2.03 20.84 25.93
C TYR A 164 -3.02 21.89 26.41
N ASN A 165 -4.11 22.11 25.68
CA ASN A 165 -5.16 23.06 26.08
C ASN A 165 -6.14 22.50 27.13
N LEU A 166 -6.00 21.23 27.52
CA LEU A 166 -6.80 20.57 28.57
C LEU A 166 -6.08 20.52 29.93
N ILE A 167 -4.83 20.93 29.99
CA ILE A 167 -3.98 21.00 31.19
C ILE A 167 -3.81 22.46 31.60
#